data_a6a71033c0d9943e07149dd978ed453c
#
_entry.id   a6a71033c0d9943e07149dd978ed453c
#
_cell.length_a   1.000
_cell.length_b   1.000
_cell.length_c   1.000
_cell.angle_alpha   90.00
_cell.angle_beta   90.00
_cell.angle_gamma   90.00
#
_symmetry.space_group_name_H-M   'P 1'
#
loop_
_entity.id
_entity.type
_entity.pdbx_description
1 polymer ?
#
loop_
_entity_poly.entity_id
_entity_poly.type
_entity_poly.pdbx_seq_one_letter_code
_entity_poly.pdbx_strand_id
1 'polypeptide(L)'
;MTKRQFQLLGIDHVVLRVHQLQPMLEFYQDVLGCKLIRSNEKIGLYQLSAGASMIDLIPVDMELGKKGGEPPGLEGHNVDHIALKIHPFSEEEIKNYLSSKDLKMSKIEXRFGAEGSGPSVYVEDPEGNSIELKGVERS
;
A
#
# COMPACT_ATOMS: atom_id res chain seq x y z
N MET A 1 12.17 0.61 -36.81
CA MET A 1 11.67 0.66 -35.45
C MET A 1 11.30 -0.74 -34.97
N THR A 2 11.74 -1.10 -33.79
CA THR A 2 11.50 -2.43 -33.26
C THR A 2 10.16 -2.49 -32.53
N LYS A 3 9.37 -3.48 -32.84
CA LYS A 3 8.08 -3.66 -32.16
C LYS A 3 8.30 -4.31 -30.79
N ARG A 4 7.49 -3.88 -29.85
CA ARG A 4 7.53 -4.43 -28.51
C ARG A 4 7.02 -5.88 -28.54
N GLN A 5 7.77 -6.77 -27.89
CA GLN A 5 7.44 -8.18 -27.89
C GLN A 5 6.82 -8.67 -26.58
N PHE A 6 6.33 -7.72 -25.76
CA PHE A 6 5.68 -8.08 -24.49
C PHE A 6 4.50 -7.17 -24.25
N GLN A 7 3.66 -7.53 -23.31
CA GLN A 7 2.52 -6.71 -22.89
C GLN A 7 2.60 -6.52 -21.38
N LEU A 8 2.13 -5.36 -20.92
CA LEU A 8 2.01 -5.13 -19.50
C LEU A 8 0.78 -5.87 -18.98
N LEU A 9 0.94 -6.63 -17.93
CA LEU A 9 -0.18 -7.32 -17.32
C LEU A 9 -0.73 -6.59 -16.10
N GLY A 10 0.12 -5.80 -15.45
CA GLY A 10 -0.30 -5.06 -14.27
C GLY A 10 0.90 -4.75 -13.41
N ILE A 11 0.64 -4.20 -12.25
CA ILE A 11 1.70 -3.90 -11.29
C ILE A 11 1.97 -5.15 -10.46
N ASP A 12 3.23 -5.57 -10.39
CA ASP A 12 3.61 -6.75 -9.60
C ASP A 12 3.75 -6.39 -8.13
N HIS A 13 4.56 -5.39 -7.84
CA HIS A 13 4.74 -4.96 -6.45
C HIS A 13 5.20 -3.51 -6.44
N VAL A 14 5.08 -2.91 -5.27
CA VAL A 14 5.56 -1.56 -5.02
C VAL A 14 6.48 -1.64 -3.81
N VAL A 15 7.51 -0.82 -3.78
CA VAL A 15 8.49 -0.84 -2.69
C VAL A 15 8.43 0.49 -1.95
N LEU A 16 8.22 0.45 -0.65
CA LEU A 16 8.20 1.64 0.19
C LEU A 16 9.44 1.66 1.07
N ARG A 17 10.09 2.81 1.11
CA ARG A 17 11.18 3.01 2.05
C ARG A 17 10.58 3.45 3.37
N VAL A 18 11.03 2.84 4.47
CA VAL A 18 10.39 3.08 5.76
C VAL A 18 11.42 3.44 6.83
N HIS A 19 11.01 4.22 7.81
CA HIS A 19 11.89 4.60 8.92
C HIS A 19 11.79 3.62 10.07
N GLN A 20 10.59 3.16 10.40
CA GLN A 20 10.41 2.24 11.52
C GLN A 20 9.67 1.01 11.05
N LEU A 21 10.42 -0.06 10.90
CA LEU A 21 9.90 -1.27 10.28
C LEU A 21 8.74 -1.88 11.06
N GLN A 22 8.89 -2.02 12.39
CA GLN A 22 7.90 -2.78 13.14
C GLN A 22 6.50 -2.17 13.09
N PRO A 23 6.33 -0.88 13.35
CA PRO A 23 4.98 -0.31 13.21
C PRO A 23 4.41 -0.44 11.80
N MET A 24 5.27 -0.34 10.79
CA MET A 24 4.82 -0.47 9.42
C MET A 24 4.39 -1.91 9.11
N LEU A 25 5.16 -2.89 9.57
CA LEU A 25 4.74 -4.29 9.40
C LEU A 25 3.41 -4.54 10.09
N GLU A 26 3.24 -4.00 11.29
CA GLU A 26 1.99 -4.19 12.01
C GLU A 26 0.81 -3.58 11.26
N PHE A 27 1.00 -2.38 10.73
CA PHE A 27 -0.08 -1.74 9.99
C PHE A 27 -0.50 -2.58 8.78
N TYR A 28 0.47 -2.94 7.94
CA TYR A 28 0.11 -3.65 6.72
C TYR A 28 -0.44 -5.04 7.01
N GLN A 29 0.03 -5.70 8.06
CA GLN A 29 -0.49 -7.02 8.40
C GLN A 29 -1.79 -6.95 9.19
N ASP A 30 -1.83 -6.16 10.26
CA ASP A 30 -2.97 -6.21 11.18
C ASP A 30 -4.13 -5.34 10.72
N VAL A 31 -3.87 -4.22 10.08
CA VAL A 31 -4.94 -3.36 9.60
C VAL A 31 -5.40 -3.78 8.22
N LEU A 32 -4.47 -3.95 7.28
CA LEU A 32 -4.83 -4.20 5.89
C LEU A 32 -4.92 -5.67 5.51
N GLY A 33 -4.39 -6.57 6.34
CA GLY A 33 -4.49 -7.99 6.06
C GLY A 33 -3.44 -8.53 5.11
N CYS A 34 -2.36 -7.78 4.89
CA CYS A 34 -1.24 -8.30 4.14
C CYS A 34 -0.56 -9.41 4.92
N LYS A 35 0.16 -10.29 4.23
CA LYS A 35 0.92 -11.34 4.90
C LYS A 35 2.38 -11.20 4.54
N LEU A 36 3.25 -11.31 5.55
CA LEU A 36 4.69 -11.31 5.30
C LEU A 36 5.05 -12.65 4.68
N ILE A 37 5.45 -12.61 3.41
CA ILE A 37 5.74 -13.84 2.64
C ILE A 37 7.21 -14.20 2.71
N ARG A 38 8.07 -13.20 2.62
CA ARG A 38 9.52 -13.42 2.62
C ARG A 38 10.21 -12.27 3.32
N SER A 39 11.32 -12.55 3.95
CA SER A 39 12.17 -11.47 4.44
C SER A 39 13.62 -11.85 4.21
N ASN A 40 14.42 -10.83 3.98
CA ASN A 40 15.87 -10.98 3.93
C ASN A 40 16.43 -9.91 4.82
N GLU A 41 16.62 -10.26 6.09
CA GLU A 41 17.01 -9.28 7.09
C GLU A 41 18.41 -8.73 6.84
N LYS A 42 19.25 -9.52 6.18
CA LYS A 42 20.62 -9.09 5.91
C LYS A 42 20.65 -7.81 5.08
N ILE A 43 19.78 -7.71 4.09
CA ILE A 43 19.77 -6.54 3.22
C ILE A 43 18.62 -5.59 3.52
N GLY A 44 17.72 -5.96 4.44
CA GLY A 44 16.59 -5.11 4.79
C GLY A 44 15.48 -5.14 3.77
N LEU A 45 14.96 -6.33 3.47
CA LEU A 45 13.88 -6.50 2.51
C LEU A 45 12.77 -7.32 3.15
N TYR A 46 11.56 -6.76 3.20
CA TYR A 46 10.41 -7.41 3.80
C TYR A 46 9.26 -7.37 2.81
N GLN A 47 8.82 -8.55 2.36
CA GLN A 47 7.90 -8.66 1.23
C GLN A 47 6.56 -9.19 1.68
N LEU A 48 5.52 -8.38 1.51
CA LEU A 48 4.18 -8.72 1.97
C LEU A 48 3.23 -8.88 0.80
N SER A 49 2.33 -9.85 0.91
CA SER A 49 1.29 -9.99 -0.09
C SER A 49 0.22 -8.91 0.14
N ALA A 50 -0.39 -8.46 -0.94
CA ALA A 50 -1.47 -7.48 -0.90
C ALA A 50 -2.44 -7.88 -2.00
N GLY A 51 -3.29 -8.87 -1.69
CA GLY A 51 -4.15 -9.44 -2.71
C GLY A 51 -3.32 -10.11 -3.80
N ALA A 52 -3.53 -9.71 -5.04
CA ALA A 52 -2.80 -10.28 -6.17
C ALA A 52 -1.47 -9.61 -6.42
N SER A 53 -1.14 -8.58 -5.64
CA SER A 53 0.13 -7.86 -5.79
C SER A 53 0.93 -8.00 -4.51
N MET A 54 2.03 -7.24 -4.43
CA MET A 54 2.83 -7.24 -3.20
C MET A 54 3.24 -5.82 -2.84
N ILE A 55 3.49 -5.62 -1.57
CA ILE A 55 4.08 -4.39 -1.04
C ILE A 55 5.33 -4.79 -0.29
N ASP A 56 6.48 -4.24 -0.70
CA ASP A 56 7.74 -4.51 -0.03
C ASP A 56 8.11 -3.32 0.84
N LEU A 57 8.70 -3.59 1.99
CA LEU A 57 9.21 -2.54 2.87
C LEU A 57 10.71 -2.66 2.99
N ILE A 58 11.41 -1.54 2.83
CA ILE A 58 12.87 -1.52 2.97
C ILE A 58 13.28 -0.38 3.91
N PRO A 59 13.78 -0.72 5.10
CA PRO A 59 14.18 0.32 6.05
C PRO A 59 15.30 1.20 5.50
N VAL A 60 15.16 2.50 5.72
CA VAL A 60 16.10 3.47 5.13
C VAL A 60 17.51 3.35 5.65
N ASP A 61 17.71 2.76 6.82
CA ASP A 61 19.04 2.61 7.39
C ASP A 61 19.66 1.24 7.11
N MET A 62 19.05 0.43 6.24
CA MET A 62 19.61 -0.86 5.87
C MET A 62 20.02 -0.83 4.41
N GLU A 63 20.68 -1.89 3.95
CA GLU A 63 21.38 -1.85 2.67
C GLU A 63 20.51 -1.39 1.51
N LEU A 64 19.34 -2.00 1.32
CA LEU A 64 18.51 -1.63 0.18
C LEU A 64 17.91 -0.23 0.33
N GLY A 65 17.45 0.08 1.54
CA GLY A 65 16.81 1.36 1.77
C GLY A 65 17.72 2.56 1.63
N LYS A 66 19.03 2.36 1.83
CA LYS A 66 19.98 3.45 1.69
C LYS A 66 20.16 3.91 0.25
N LYS A 67 19.88 3.06 -0.71
CA LYS A 67 20.19 3.36 -2.10
C LYS A 67 19.37 4.48 -2.69
N GLY A 68 18.23 4.76 -2.14
CA GLY A 68 17.32 5.73 -2.73
C GLY A 68 17.65 7.19 -2.48
N GLY A 69 18.74 7.48 -1.79
CA GLY A 69 19.11 8.86 -1.47
C GLY A 69 18.30 9.39 -0.31
N GLU A 70 17.93 10.66 -0.37
CA GLU A 70 17.21 11.31 0.72
C GLU A 70 16.00 10.48 1.13
N PRO A 71 15.88 10.10 2.42
CA PRO A 71 14.75 9.26 2.82
C PRO A 71 13.42 10.01 2.74
N PRO A 72 12.31 9.27 2.62
CA PRO A 72 11.01 9.93 2.58
C PRO A 72 10.68 10.62 3.88
N GLY A 73 9.85 11.63 3.82
CA GLY A 73 9.45 12.39 4.99
C GLY A 73 8.23 13.24 4.68
N LEU A 74 8.06 14.28 5.47
CA LEU A 74 6.87 15.11 5.33
C LEU A 74 6.81 15.84 3.99
N GLU A 75 7.96 16.17 3.45
CA GLU A 75 7.99 16.94 2.20
C GLU A 75 8.31 16.09 0.99
N GLY A 76 8.89 14.94 1.18
CA GLY A 76 9.21 14.04 0.08
C GLY A 76 8.65 12.67 0.39
N HIS A 77 7.46 12.39 -0.12
CA HIS A 77 6.82 11.12 0.15
C HIS A 77 7.34 10.03 -0.78
N ASN A 78 7.15 8.77 -0.38
CA ASN A 78 7.49 7.66 -1.27
C ASN A 78 6.77 7.78 -2.61
N VAL A 79 5.47 7.99 -2.54
CA VAL A 79 4.61 8.15 -3.72
C VAL A 79 3.48 9.09 -3.31
N ASP A 80 2.68 9.54 -4.27
CA ASP A 80 1.50 10.31 -3.89
C ASP A 80 0.56 9.45 -3.06
N HIS A 81 0.20 8.29 -3.57
CA HIS A 81 -0.59 7.32 -2.81
C HIS A 81 -0.57 5.99 -3.54
N ILE A 82 -1.01 4.96 -2.85
CA ILE A 82 -1.20 3.63 -3.42
C ILE A 82 -2.68 3.31 -3.29
N ALA A 83 -3.30 2.87 -4.39
CA ALA A 83 -4.70 2.46 -4.35
C ALA A 83 -4.78 0.95 -4.37
N LEU A 84 -5.46 0.40 -3.39
CA LEU A 84 -5.65 -1.05 -3.25
C LEU A 84 -7.13 -1.36 -3.49
N LYS A 85 -7.39 -2.36 -4.31
CA LYS A 85 -8.76 -2.79 -4.57
C LYS A 85 -9.25 -3.64 -3.41
N ILE A 86 -10.46 -3.37 -2.94
CA ILE A 86 -11.05 -4.17 -1.88
C ILE A 86 -12.46 -4.59 -2.27
N HIS A 87 -12.89 -5.68 -1.66
CA HIS A 87 -14.23 -6.22 -1.86
C HIS A 87 -14.58 -7.08 -0.65
N PRO A 88 -15.77 -6.92 -0.06
CA PRO A 88 -16.78 -5.91 -0.41
C PRO A 88 -16.44 -4.55 0.18
N PHE A 89 -17.15 -3.52 -0.29
CA PHE A 89 -17.01 -2.18 0.26
C PHE A 89 -18.36 -1.82 0.88
N SER A 90 -18.47 -1.94 2.18
CA SER A 90 -19.63 -1.50 2.92
C SER A 90 -19.24 -0.27 3.71
N GLU A 91 -19.86 0.85 3.39
CA GLU A 91 -19.48 2.12 4.01
C GLU A 91 -19.53 2.04 5.53
N GLU A 92 -20.61 1.50 6.08
CA GLU A 92 -20.75 1.41 7.52
C GLU A 92 -19.70 0.52 8.15
N GLU A 93 -19.47 -0.65 7.54
CA GLU A 93 -18.51 -1.59 8.12
C GLU A 93 -17.08 -1.06 8.02
N ILE A 94 -16.76 -0.38 6.92
CA ILE A 94 -15.43 0.18 6.77
C ILE A 94 -15.20 1.29 7.79
N LYS A 95 -16.20 2.17 7.97
CA LYS A 95 -16.08 3.21 8.98
C LYS A 95 -15.87 2.64 10.37
N ASN A 96 -16.66 1.62 10.72
CA ASN A 96 -16.51 1.02 12.03
C ASN A 96 -15.16 0.36 12.20
N TYR A 97 -14.72 -0.35 11.17
CA TYR A 97 -13.45 -1.05 11.23
C TYR A 97 -12.28 -0.07 11.40
N LEU A 98 -12.23 0.94 10.55
CA LEU A 98 -11.12 1.90 10.61
C LEU A 98 -11.13 2.67 11.93
N SER A 99 -12.31 3.00 12.41
CA SER A 99 -12.43 3.67 13.69
C SER A 99 -11.92 2.77 14.82
N SER A 100 -12.18 1.48 14.74
CA SER A 100 -11.71 0.54 15.76
C SER A 100 -10.20 0.44 15.79
N LYS A 101 -9.55 0.82 14.70
CA LYS A 101 -8.09 0.83 14.61
C LYS A 101 -7.51 2.22 14.87
N ASP A 102 -8.34 3.14 15.31
CA ASP A 102 -7.93 4.53 15.59
C ASP A 102 -7.38 5.24 14.37
N LEU A 103 -7.91 4.92 13.21
CA LEU A 103 -7.48 5.54 11.97
C LEU A 103 -8.47 6.60 11.53
N LYS A 104 -7.94 7.74 11.16
CA LYS A 104 -8.75 8.75 10.50
C LYS A 104 -8.94 8.35 9.05
N MET A 105 -10.09 8.68 8.52
CA MET A 105 -10.37 8.36 7.12
C MET A 105 -10.91 9.58 6.43
N SER A 106 -10.68 9.63 5.11
CA SER A 106 -11.24 10.68 4.30
C SER A 106 -12.72 10.45 4.09
N LYS A 107 -13.36 11.42 3.45
CA LYS A 107 -14.70 11.25 2.94
C LYS A 107 -14.72 10.12 1.91
N ILE A 108 -15.78 9.34 1.90
CA ILE A 108 -15.93 8.27 0.89
C ILE A 108 -16.47 8.92 -0.38
N GLU A 109 -15.81 8.71 -1.49
CA GLU A 109 -16.20 9.29 -2.77
C GLU A 109 -15.98 8.28 -3.89
N UNK A 110 -16.47 8.23 -5.11
CA UNK A 110 -16.37 7.51 -6.05
C UNK A 110 -15.26 7.86 -6.65
N ARG A 111 -14.58 7.21 -7.03
CA ARG A 111 -13.36 7.50 -7.81
C ARG A 111 -13.18 6.48 -8.90
N PHE A 112 -12.54 6.90 -9.96
CA PHE A 112 -12.28 6.06 -11.11
C PHE A 112 -10.95 5.35 -10.95
N GLY A 113 -10.89 4.11 -11.41
CA GLY A 113 -9.65 3.34 -11.38
C GLY A 113 -9.65 2.28 -12.45
N ALA A 114 -8.79 1.28 -12.27
CA ALA A 114 -8.56 0.27 -13.31
C ALA A 114 -9.81 -0.52 -13.66
N GLU A 115 -10.75 -0.64 -12.71
CA GLU A 115 -11.99 -1.38 -12.96
C GLU A 115 -13.19 -0.46 -12.99
N GLY A 116 -12.99 0.81 -13.33
CA GLY A 116 -14.08 1.77 -13.43
C GLY A 116 -14.25 2.53 -12.14
N SER A 117 -15.42 3.16 -12.00
CA SER A 117 -15.69 3.96 -10.83
C SER A 117 -16.22 3.12 -9.68
N GLY A 118 -15.85 3.49 -8.48
CA GLY A 118 -16.33 2.82 -7.31
C GLY A 118 -16.04 3.65 -6.06
N PRO A 119 -16.63 3.27 -4.93
CA PRO A 119 -16.41 4.02 -3.71
C PRO A 119 -14.98 3.83 -3.21
N SER A 120 -14.40 4.89 -2.67
CA SER A 120 -13.07 4.78 -2.13
C SER A 120 -12.89 5.70 -0.94
N VAL A 121 -11.91 5.38 -0.11
CA VAL A 121 -11.58 6.12 1.08
C VAL A 121 -10.06 6.10 1.25
N TYR A 122 -9.51 7.17 1.80
CA TYR A 122 -8.08 7.25 2.08
C TYR A 122 -7.81 7.06 3.56
N VAL A 123 -6.73 6.35 3.86
CA VAL A 123 -6.17 6.26 5.21
C VAL A 123 -4.67 6.47 5.10
N GLU A 124 -3.99 6.63 6.22
CA GLU A 124 -2.53 6.78 6.23
C GLU A 124 -1.91 5.68 7.06
N ASP A 125 -0.77 5.19 6.60
CA ASP A 125 0.01 4.27 7.41
C ASP A 125 0.77 5.05 8.49
N PRO A 126 1.48 4.37 9.40
CA PRO A 126 2.13 5.09 10.51
C PRO A 126 3.16 6.11 10.08
N GLU A 127 3.68 6.05 8.87
CA GLU A 127 4.66 7.02 8.40
C GLU A 127 4.06 8.02 7.42
N GLY A 128 2.73 8.05 7.32
CA GLY A 128 2.07 9.05 6.52
C GLY A 128 1.92 8.73 5.05
N ASN A 129 2.25 7.49 4.64
CA ASN A 129 1.95 7.12 3.26
C ASN A 129 0.45 7.01 3.10
N SER A 130 -0.06 7.61 2.04
CA SER A 130 -1.49 7.63 1.78
C SER A 130 -1.92 6.38 1.05
N ILE A 131 -2.93 5.70 1.58
CA ILE A 131 -3.46 4.47 1.02
C ILE A 131 -4.92 4.68 0.66
N GLU A 132 -5.27 4.46 -0.59
CA GLU A 132 -6.66 4.51 -1.03
C GLU A 132 -7.22 3.10 -1.04
N LEU A 133 -8.34 2.90 -0.37
CA LEU A 133 -9.04 1.62 -0.40
C LEU A 133 -10.22 1.80 -1.33
N LYS A 134 -10.15 1.16 -2.49
CA LYS A 134 -11.14 1.37 -3.53
C LYS A 134 -11.98 0.11 -3.74
N GLY A 135 -13.29 0.26 -3.57
CA GLY A 135 -14.19 -0.87 -3.75
C GLY A 135 -14.34 -1.24 -5.21
N VAL A 136 -14.33 -2.54 -5.47
CA VAL A 136 -14.57 -3.07 -6.80
C VAL A 136 -15.62 -4.15 -6.72
N GLU A 137 -16.29 -4.40 -7.83
CA GLU A 137 -17.33 -5.41 -7.88
C GLU A 137 -16.73 -6.78 -8.11
N ARG A 138 -17.35 -7.78 -7.48
CA ARG A 138 -17.01 -9.19 -7.71
C ARG A 138 -18.30 -9.98 -7.70
N SER A 139 -18.43 -10.91 -8.63
CA SER A 139 -19.64 -11.74 -8.69
C SER A 139 -19.49 -13.03 -7.89
#